data_99a5e561271200fcd1081ff8005194e6
#
_entry.id   99a5e561271200fcd1081ff8005194e6
#
_cell.length_a   1.000
_cell.length_b   1.000
_cell.length_c   1.000
_cell.angle_alpha   90.00
_cell.angle_beta   90.00
_cell.angle_gamma   90.00
#
_symmetry.space_group_name_H-M   'P 1'
#
loop_
_entity.id
_entity.type
_entity.pdbx_description
1 polymer ?
#
loop_
_entity_poly.entity_id
_entity_poly.type
_entity_poly.pdbx_seq_one_letter_code
_entity_poly.pdbx_strand_id
1 'polypeptide(L)'
;MPDGTLMVPNGWSPEHGPREDGVMHDQQLVWDLFQNYAEAAKALGIDVDYQIKIADMQAHLAPNKIGKWGQLQEWQADRDDPDDQHRHTSHLFAVYPGRQISLNETPKLAKAAIIALRSRSGNYGKNINTPFTLESTVGDSRRSWTWPWRCALWARLGDGEKAGMMIRGLLTYNTLPNLFTSHPPFQMDGNFGISGAIAEMLLQSQAGEIQLLPAIPKNWATEGAFYGFKARGGFTINCKWVNGKVIFYQIYSEKPEKVKLRVNGQLKEVLSERLK
;
A
#
# COMPACT_ATOMS: atom_id res chain seq x y z
N MET A 1 -11.43 -0.01 -26.28
CA MET A 1 -12.92 0.18 -26.32
C MET A 1 -13.30 1.18 -27.41
N PRO A 2 -14.56 1.18 -27.93
CA PRO A 2 -14.99 2.14 -28.96
C PRO A 2 -14.91 3.61 -28.52
N ASP A 3 -14.93 3.87 -27.21
CA ASP A 3 -14.80 5.20 -26.60
C ASP A 3 -13.35 5.65 -26.38
N GLY A 4 -12.38 4.89 -26.84
CA GLY A 4 -10.95 5.16 -26.64
C GLY A 4 -10.35 4.65 -25.33
N THR A 5 -11.16 4.08 -24.43
CA THR A 5 -10.65 3.51 -23.16
C THR A 5 -9.74 2.33 -23.44
N LEU A 6 -8.57 2.31 -22.82
CA LEU A 6 -7.59 1.24 -22.90
C LEU A 6 -7.77 0.23 -21.77
N MET A 7 -7.83 -1.03 -22.11
CA MET A 7 -7.92 -2.14 -21.17
C MET A 7 -6.88 -3.21 -21.51
N VAL A 8 -6.32 -3.83 -20.49
CA VAL A 8 -5.49 -5.02 -20.64
C VAL A 8 -6.43 -6.17 -21.04
N PRO A 9 -6.22 -6.81 -22.21
CA PRO A 9 -7.11 -7.86 -22.67
C PRO A 9 -6.91 -9.16 -21.91
N ASN A 10 -7.99 -9.93 -21.71
CA ASN A 10 -7.96 -11.27 -21.11
C ASN A 10 -7.19 -11.34 -19.78
N GLY A 11 -7.33 -10.32 -18.93
CA GLY A 11 -6.72 -10.22 -17.61
C GLY A 11 -7.26 -11.26 -16.63
N TRP A 12 -6.55 -11.45 -15.52
CA TRP A 12 -6.97 -12.35 -14.46
C TRP A 12 -6.53 -11.83 -13.09
N SER A 13 -7.45 -11.82 -12.12
CA SER A 13 -7.09 -11.49 -10.75
C SER A 13 -6.59 -12.75 -10.04
N PRO A 14 -5.31 -12.83 -9.66
CA PRO A 14 -4.79 -13.99 -8.96
C PRO A 14 -5.47 -14.22 -7.61
N GLU A 15 -5.87 -15.41 -7.28
CA GLU A 15 -5.82 -16.67 -8.04
C GLU A 15 -7.23 -17.22 -8.24
N HIS A 16 -8.23 -16.39 -8.52
CA HIS A 16 -9.62 -16.81 -8.64
C HIS A 16 -10.42 -15.92 -9.61
N GLY A 17 -11.68 -16.28 -9.81
CA GLY A 17 -12.61 -15.54 -10.64
C GLY A 17 -12.38 -15.69 -12.14
N PRO A 18 -13.21 -15.04 -12.95
CA PRO A 18 -13.14 -15.12 -14.40
C PRO A 18 -11.99 -14.30 -14.96
N ARG A 19 -11.59 -14.66 -16.19
CA ARG A 19 -10.81 -13.77 -17.05
C ARG A 19 -11.74 -12.76 -17.72
N GLU A 20 -11.32 -11.51 -17.76
CA GLU A 20 -12.01 -10.46 -18.51
C GLU A 20 -11.04 -9.35 -18.91
N ASP A 21 -11.48 -8.48 -19.83
CA ASP A 21 -10.69 -7.31 -20.20
C ASP A 21 -10.72 -6.26 -19.09
N GLY A 22 -9.56 -5.69 -18.76
CA GLY A 22 -9.44 -4.60 -17.79
C GLY A 22 -9.60 -5.00 -16.34
N VAL A 23 -9.23 -6.22 -15.95
CA VAL A 23 -9.12 -6.62 -14.54
C VAL A 23 -8.30 -5.58 -13.78
N MET A 24 -8.78 -5.13 -12.61
CA MET A 24 -8.19 -3.98 -11.89
C MET A 24 -6.72 -4.19 -11.54
N HIS A 25 -6.32 -5.39 -11.14
CA HIS A 25 -4.92 -5.71 -10.87
C HIS A 25 -4.01 -5.36 -12.07
N ASP A 26 -4.38 -5.82 -13.26
CA ASP A 26 -3.59 -5.60 -14.47
C ASP A 26 -3.59 -4.12 -14.88
N GLN A 27 -4.72 -3.44 -14.78
CA GLN A 27 -4.84 -2.00 -15.05
C GLN A 27 -3.96 -1.17 -14.11
N GLN A 28 -3.94 -1.52 -12.83
CA GLN A 28 -3.13 -0.84 -11.81
C GLN A 28 -1.63 -1.06 -12.03
N LEU A 29 -1.22 -2.26 -12.43
CA LEU A 29 0.16 -2.58 -12.78
C LEU A 29 0.64 -1.77 -14.00
N VAL A 30 -0.18 -1.70 -15.05
CA VAL A 30 0.14 -0.94 -16.26
C VAL A 30 0.22 0.57 -15.93
N TRP A 31 -0.72 1.08 -15.12
CA TRP A 31 -0.68 2.47 -14.69
C TRP A 31 0.62 2.79 -13.94
N ASP A 32 1.01 1.95 -12.99
CA ASP A 32 2.24 2.16 -12.19
C ASP A 32 3.50 2.04 -13.04
N LEU A 33 3.52 1.10 -14.00
CA LEU A 33 4.61 0.98 -14.97
C LEU A 33 4.77 2.24 -15.81
N PHE A 34 3.68 2.79 -16.34
CA PHE A 34 3.71 4.02 -17.15
C PHE A 34 4.20 5.20 -16.34
N GLN A 35 3.72 5.33 -15.10
CA GLN A 35 4.14 6.38 -14.18
C GLN A 35 5.64 6.28 -13.85
N ASN A 36 6.13 5.08 -13.52
CA ASN A 36 7.53 4.85 -13.21
C ASN A 36 8.43 5.11 -14.42
N TYR A 37 8.01 4.69 -15.62
CA TYR A 37 8.73 4.97 -16.86
C TYR A 37 8.83 6.48 -17.12
N ALA A 38 7.70 7.19 -17.05
CA ALA A 38 7.66 8.63 -17.30
C ALA A 38 8.57 9.41 -16.34
N GLU A 39 8.56 9.06 -15.05
CA GLU A 39 9.44 9.68 -14.05
C GLU A 39 10.91 9.37 -14.29
N ALA A 40 11.26 8.13 -14.62
CA ALA A 40 12.64 7.73 -14.92
C ALA A 40 13.15 8.40 -16.18
N ALA A 41 12.39 8.38 -17.27
CA ALA A 41 12.76 9.01 -18.54
C ALA A 41 12.94 10.53 -18.39
N LYS A 42 12.05 11.19 -17.64
CA LYS A 42 12.17 12.61 -17.31
C LYS A 42 13.43 12.90 -16.49
N ALA A 43 13.76 12.10 -15.50
CA ALA A 43 14.93 12.27 -14.67
C ALA A 43 16.25 12.10 -15.47
N LEU A 44 16.23 11.21 -16.46
CA LEU A 44 17.37 10.96 -17.35
C LEU A 44 17.43 11.93 -18.55
N GLY A 45 16.35 12.68 -18.83
CA GLY A 45 16.28 13.59 -19.97
C GLY A 45 16.23 12.88 -21.33
N ILE A 46 15.60 11.71 -21.41
CA ILE A 46 15.52 10.85 -22.62
C ILE A 46 14.09 10.60 -23.05
N ASP A 47 13.90 10.08 -24.28
CA ASP A 47 12.66 9.53 -24.82
C ASP A 47 11.45 10.50 -24.78
N VAL A 48 11.64 11.78 -25.05
CA VAL A 48 10.59 12.82 -24.93
C VAL A 48 9.32 12.45 -25.68
N ASP A 49 9.43 12.00 -26.94
CA ASP A 49 8.29 11.63 -27.76
C ASP A 49 7.55 10.40 -27.20
N TYR A 50 8.29 9.45 -26.65
CA TYR A 50 7.71 8.27 -26.04
C TYR A 50 7.06 8.58 -24.68
N GLN A 51 7.61 9.54 -23.91
CA GLN A 51 6.96 10.05 -22.70
C GLN A 51 5.56 10.62 -23.01
N ILE A 52 5.42 11.39 -24.10
CA ILE A 52 4.13 11.94 -24.55
C ILE A 52 3.15 10.81 -24.85
N LYS A 53 3.60 9.80 -25.60
CA LYS A 53 2.77 8.62 -25.94
C LYS A 53 2.33 7.85 -24.69
N ILE A 54 3.23 7.63 -23.73
CA ILE A 54 2.93 6.92 -22.48
C ILE A 54 1.95 7.73 -21.61
N ALA A 55 2.11 9.06 -21.53
CA ALA A 55 1.18 9.92 -20.81
C ALA A 55 -0.24 9.87 -21.41
N ASP A 56 -0.34 9.89 -22.73
CA ASP A 56 -1.62 9.73 -23.44
C ASP A 56 -2.26 8.36 -23.15
N MET A 57 -1.49 7.27 -23.28
CA MET A 57 -1.98 5.92 -22.98
C MET A 57 -2.41 5.80 -21.50
N GLN A 58 -1.66 6.38 -20.56
CA GLN A 58 -2.00 6.36 -19.13
C GLN A 58 -3.31 7.10 -18.85
N ALA A 59 -3.55 8.23 -19.52
CA ALA A 59 -4.77 9.01 -19.38
C ALA A 59 -6.02 8.26 -19.91
N HIS A 60 -5.84 7.34 -20.84
CA HIS A 60 -6.91 6.53 -21.43
C HIS A 60 -7.11 5.17 -20.73
N LEU A 61 -6.28 4.79 -19.76
CA LEU A 61 -6.48 3.53 -19.02
C LEU A 61 -7.82 3.52 -18.29
N ALA A 62 -8.53 2.39 -18.32
CA ALA A 62 -9.74 2.20 -17.54
C ALA A 62 -9.48 2.49 -16.05
N PRO A 63 -10.28 3.38 -15.42
CA PRO A 63 -10.02 3.84 -14.06
C PRO A 63 -10.42 2.79 -13.02
N ASN A 64 -9.88 2.92 -11.80
CA ASN A 64 -10.40 2.22 -10.63
C ASN A 64 -11.88 2.57 -10.39
N LYS A 65 -12.69 1.57 -10.04
CA LYS A 65 -14.14 1.70 -9.83
C LYS A 65 -14.53 1.41 -8.39
N ILE A 66 -15.62 2.05 -7.95
CA ILE A 66 -16.27 1.75 -6.67
C ILE A 66 -17.56 0.99 -6.98
N GLY A 67 -17.70 -0.20 -6.43
CA GLY A 67 -18.83 -1.06 -6.68
C GLY A 67 -20.05 -0.77 -5.80
N LYS A 68 -21.10 -1.55 -5.99
CA LYS A 68 -22.46 -1.34 -5.44
C LYS A 68 -22.55 -1.35 -3.91
N TRP A 69 -21.61 -2.00 -3.21
CA TRP A 69 -21.56 -2.00 -1.74
C TRP A 69 -20.43 -1.13 -1.18
N GLY A 70 -19.81 -0.28 -2.04
CA GLY A 70 -18.80 0.71 -1.67
C GLY A 70 -17.35 0.20 -1.71
N GLN A 71 -17.11 -1.03 -2.16
CA GLN A 71 -15.79 -1.61 -2.31
C GLN A 71 -15.02 -1.05 -3.52
N LEU A 72 -13.70 -1.14 -3.47
CA LEU A 72 -12.87 -1.04 -4.66
C LEU A 72 -13.07 -2.31 -5.49
N GLN A 73 -13.56 -2.17 -6.74
CA GLN A 73 -13.84 -3.31 -7.60
C GLN A 73 -12.57 -4.07 -7.99
N GLU A 74 -12.69 -5.39 -8.11
CA GLU A 74 -11.64 -6.28 -8.60
C GLU A 74 -11.75 -6.54 -10.10
N TRP A 75 -12.96 -6.48 -10.64
CA TRP A 75 -13.26 -6.65 -12.06
C TRP A 75 -13.92 -5.42 -12.67
N GLN A 76 -13.97 -5.35 -14.01
CA GLN A 76 -14.70 -4.29 -14.71
C GLN A 76 -16.20 -4.37 -14.45
N ALA A 77 -16.76 -5.58 -14.45
CA ALA A 77 -18.13 -5.83 -14.02
C ALA A 77 -18.19 -5.85 -12.47
N ASP A 78 -19.18 -5.20 -11.89
CA ASP A 78 -19.40 -5.18 -10.44
C ASP A 78 -19.95 -6.52 -9.93
N ARG A 79 -19.05 -7.49 -9.78
CA ARG A 79 -19.34 -8.88 -9.40
C ARG A 79 -18.73 -9.30 -8.06
N ASP A 80 -18.00 -8.40 -7.40
CA ASP A 80 -17.35 -8.71 -6.14
C ASP A 80 -18.37 -9.19 -5.11
N ASP A 81 -18.04 -10.29 -4.42
CA ASP A 81 -18.82 -10.85 -3.33
C ASP A 81 -18.30 -10.32 -1.99
N PRO A 82 -19.15 -9.66 -1.17
CA PRO A 82 -18.73 -9.19 0.14
C PRO A 82 -18.36 -10.30 1.13
N ASP A 83 -18.76 -11.54 0.87
CA ASP A 83 -18.41 -12.71 1.70
C ASP A 83 -17.17 -13.46 1.17
N ASP A 84 -16.58 -13.04 0.06
CA ASP A 84 -15.36 -13.63 -0.47
C ASP A 84 -14.16 -13.37 0.44
N GLN A 85 -13.59 -14.45 0.97
CA GLN A 85 -12.43 -14.45 1.88
C GLN A 85 -11.16 -14.96 1.20
N HIS A 86 -11.08 -14.84 -0.12
CA HIS A 86 -9.88 -15.23 -0.85
C HIS A 86 -8.64 -14.50 -0.32
N ARG A 87 -7.53 -15.21 -0.22
CA ARG A 87 -6.28 -14.72 0.40
C ARG A 87 -5.65 -13.54 -0.34
N HIS A 88 -5.79 -13.50 -1.67
CA HIS A 88 -5.23 -12.43 -2.48
C HIS A 88 -6.07 -11.15 -2.39
N THR A 89 -5.39 -10.02 -2.39
CA THR A 89 -5.95 -8.67 -2.44
C THR A 89 -5.39 -7.92 -3.65
N SER A 90 -5.32 -8.61 -4.80
CA SER A 90 -4.64 -8.15 -6.02
C SER A 90 -5.14 -6.81 -6.53
N HIS A 91 -6.46 -6.56 -6.44
CA HIS A 91 -7.11 -5.29 -6.78
C HIS A 91 -6.75 -4.11 -5.84
N LEU A 92 -6.00 -4.36 -4.78
CA LEU A 92 -5.47 -3.33 -3.89
C LEU A 92 -4.00 -2.97 -4.20
N PHE A 93 -3.44 -3.48 -5.30
CA PHE A 93 -2.10 -3.12 -5.75
C PHE A 93 -1.91 -1.59 -5.85
N ALA A 94 -2.93 -0.86 -6.32
CA ALA A 94 -2.91 0.59 -6.42
C ALA A 94 -2.68 1.33 -5.08
N VAL A 95 -2.95 0.65 -3.94
CA VAL A 95 -2.64 1.15 -2.59
C VAL A 95 -1.22 0.76 -2.20
N TYR A 96 -0.88 -0.52 -2.32
CA TYR A 96 0.43 -1.08 -2.01
C TYR A 96 0.69 -2.37 -2.82
N PRO A 97 1.85 -2.49 -3.49
CA PRO A 97 3.02 -1.59 -3.50
C PRO A 97 2.89 -0.37 -4.41
N GLY A 98 1.84 -0.28 -5.23
CA GLY A 98 1.56 0.89 -6.06
C GLY A 98 1.33 2.17 -5.25
N ARG A 99 0.93 3.24 -5.93
CA ARG A 99 0.76 4.57 -5.31
C ARG A 99 -0.39 5.38 -5.90
N GLN A 100 -1.22 4.76 -6.73
CA GLN A 100 -2.34 5.41 -7.41
C GLN A 100 -3.47 5.80 -6.44
N ILE A 101 -3.60 5.05 -5.32
CA ILE A 101 -4.62 5.30 -4.30
C ILE A 101 -3.94 5.69 -2.99
N SER A 102 -4.34 6.86 -2.45
CA SER A 102 -3.87 7.35 -1.16
C SER A 102 -4.98 8.09 -0.41
N LEU A 103 -4.83 8.22 0.91
CA LEU A 103 -5.78 8.96 1.76
C LEU A 103 -5.88 10.44 1.40
N ASN A 104 -4.78 11.05 0.97
CA ASN A 104 -4.71 12.48 0.70
C ASN A 104 -5.16 12.83 -0.72
N GLU A 105 -4.75 12.05 -1.73
CA GLU A 105 -4.98 12.38 -3.14
C GLU A 105 -6.30 11.80 -3.68
N THR A 106 -6.66 10.58 -3.20
CA THR A 106 -7.83 9.85 -3.69
C THR A 106 -8.69 9.29 -2.55
N PRO A 107 -9.22 10.15 -1.63
CA PRO A 107 -9.85 9.70 -0.39
C PRO A 107 -11.08 8.81 -0.60
N LYS A 108 -11.82 9.00 -1.69
CA LYS A 108 -12.98 8.15 -2.03
C LYS A 108 -12.54 6.72 -2.39
N LEU A 109 -11.49 6.58 -3.21
CA LEU A 109 -10.93 5.27 -3.57
C LEU A 109 -10.25 4.62 -2.37
N ALA A 110 -9.55 5.40 -1.52
CA ALA A 110 -8.97 4.89 -0.28
C ALA A 110 -10.03 4.32 0.67
N LYS A 111 -11.18 4.99 0.81
CA LYS A 111 -12.32 4.46 1.58
C LYS A 111 -12.85 3.16 0.97
N ALA A 112 -12.98 3.08 -0.34
CA ALA A 112 -13.42 1.88 -1.03
C ALA A 112 -12.42 0.72 -0.85
N ALA A 113 -11.12 1.01 -0.87
CA ALA A 113 -10.06 0.04 -0.58
C ALA A 113 -10.13 -0.49 0.86
N ILE A 114 -10.42 0.35 1.85
CA ILE A 114 -10.66 -0.06 3.25
C ILE A 114 -11.82 -1.04 3.33
N ILE A 115 -12.92 -0.77 2.63
CA ILE A 115 -14.11 -1.64 2.59
C ILE A 115 -13.74 -2.99 1.97
N ALA A 116 -13.07 -3.01 0.81
CA ALA A 116 -12.63 -4.23 0.15
C ALA A 116 -11.67 -5.05 1.04
N LEU A 117 -10.69 -4.40 1.68
CA LEU A 117 -9.72 -5.07 2.56
C LEU A 117 -10.39 -5.69 3.80
N ARG A 118 -11.39 -5.03 4.38
CA ARG A 118 -12.19 -5.59 5.49
C ARG A 118 -12.95 -6.82 5.04
N SER A 119 -13.60 -6.78 3.88
CA SER A 119 -14.33 -7.91 3.31
C SER A 119 -13.41 -9.12 3.16
N ARG A 120 -12.26 -8.94 2.51
CA ARG A 120 -11.24 -9.99 2.34
C ARG A 120 -10.64 -10.52 3.65
N SER A 121 -10.90 -9.86 4.76
CA SER A 121 -10.55 -10.34 6.11
C SER A 121 -11.69 -11.10 6.78
N GLY A 122 -12.77 -11.41 6.07
CA GLY A 122 -13.90 -12.21 6.56
C GLY A 122 -14.88 -11.45 7.46
N ASN A 123 -14.87 -10.11 7.43
CA ASN A 123 -15.62 -9.30 8.40
C ASN A 123 -16.68 -8.38 7.82
N TYR A 124 -16.97 -8.46 6.52
CA TYR A 124 -17.88 -7.49 5.91
C TYR A 124 -19.31 -8.03 5.74
N GLY A 125 -19.47 -9.18 5.09
CA GLY A 125 -20.77 -9.64 4.63
C GLY A 125 -21.78 -9.95 5.71
N LYS A 126 -21.34 -10.24 6.94
CA LYS A 126 -22.23 -10.60 8.05
C LYS A 126 -22.61 -9.42 8.92
N ASN A 127 -21.73 -8.48 9.15
CA ASN A 127 -21.98 -7.21 9.85
C ASN A 127 -20.77 -6.29 9.76
N ILE A 128 -20.88 -5.17 9.06
CA ILE A 128 -19.80 -4.17 8.96
C ILE A 128 -19.33 -3.65 10.33
N ASN A 129 -20.18 -3.72 11.34
CA ASN A 129 -19.89 -3.31 12.72
C ASN A 129 -19.20 -4.41 13.54
N THR A 130 -19.01 -5.63 13.00
CA THR A 130 -18.27 -6.68 13.70
C THR A 130 -16.85 -6.17 14.01
N PRO A 131 -16.40 -6.26 15.27
CA PRO A 131 -15.06 -5.84 15.64
C PRO A 131 -14.01 -6.58 14.79
N PHE A 132 -13.05 -5.84 14.24
CA PHE A 132 -11.92 -6.43 13.57
C PHE A 132 -10.92 -6.89 14.62
N THR A 133 -10.86 -8.19 14.89
CA THR A 133 -9.94 -8.81 15.84
C THR A 133 -9.03 -9.81 15.15
N LEU A 134 -7.98 -10.24 15.82
CA LEU A 134 -7.08 -11.27 15.30
C LEU A 134 -7.83 -12.59 15.05
N GLU A 135 -8.74 -12.94 15.94
CA GLU A 135 -9.54 -14.15 15.86
C GLU A 135 -10.57 -14.11 14.73
N SER A 136 -11.04 -12.91 14.37
CA SER A 136 -12.00 -12.73 13.28
C SER A 136 -11.40 -12.85 11.90
N THR A 137 -10.07 -12.88 11.78
CA THR A 137 -9.37 -13.19 10.53
C THR A 137 -9.47 -14.68 10.27
N VAL A 138 -10.23 -15.09 9.25
CA VAL A 138 -10.59 -16.49 9.01
C VAL A 138 -10.24 -16.96 7.60
N GLY A 139 -10.34 -18.27 7.39
CA GLY A 139 -10.21 -18.91 6.10
C GLY A 139 -8.82 -18.75 5.48
N ASP A 140 -8.84 -18.59 4.21
CA ASP A 140 -7.66 -18.57 3.35
C ASP A 140 -6.75 -17.35 3.57
N SER A 141 -7.18 -16.41 4.39
CA SER A 141 -6.38 -15.22 4.68
C SER A 141 -5.20 -15.46 5.64
N ARG A 142 -5.16 -16.58 6.36
CA ARG A 142 -4.09 -16.93 7.31
C ARG A 142 -2.92 -17.64 6.65
N ARG A 143 -2.24 -16.98 5.69
CA ARG A 143 -1.02 -17.46 5.07
C ARG A 143 0.14 -16.53 5.41
N SER A 144 1.37 -17.06 5.45
CA SER A 144 2.52 -16.26 5.90
C SER A 144 2.70 -14.95 5.16
N TRP A 145 2.51 -14.92 3.85
CA TRP A 145 2.67 -13.74 3.01
C TRP A 145 1.45 -12.79 3.03
N THR A 146 0.28 -13.26 3.45
CA THR A 146 -0.91 -12.39 3.50
C THR A 146 -0.83 -11.37 4.63
N TRP A 147 -0.23 -11.73 5.75
CA TRP A 147 -0.07 -10.84 6.89
C TRP A 147 0.74 -9.59 6.55
N PRO A 148 1.99 -9.70 6.03
CA PRO A 148 2.76 -8.52 5.68
C PRO A 148 2.13 -7.69 4.56
N TRP A 149 1.52 -8.30 3.55
CA TRP A 149 0.84 -7.53 2.52
C TRP A 149 -0.32 -6.72 3.09
N ARG A 150 -1.18 -7.34 3.89
CA ARG A 150 -2.28 -6.64 4.57
C ARG A 150 -1.78 -5.63 5.61
N CYS A 151 -0.67 -5.91 6.28
CA CYS A 151 -0.01 -4.95 7.16
C CYS A 151 0.37 -3.67 6.40
N ALA A 152 1.04 -3.80 5.27
CA ALA A 152 1.42 -2.67 4.42
C ALA A 152 0.20 -1.93 3.86
N LEU A 153 -0.85 -2.65 3.45
CA LEU A 153 -2.12 -2.03 3.02
C LEU A 153 -2.76 -1.21 4.14
N TRP A 154 -2.88 -1.76 5.35
CA TRP A 154 -3.41 -1.01 6.51
C TRP A 154 -2.53 0.19 6.86
N ALA A 155 -1.20 0.05 6.76
CA ALA A 155 -0.27 1.16 6.98
C ALA A 155 -0.50 2.29 5.97
N ARG A 156 -0.64 1.96 4.67
CA ARG A 156 -0.94 2.95 3.61
C ARG A 156 -2.32 3.59 3.75
N LEU A 157 -3.26 2.87 4.36
CA LEU A 157 -4.61 3.35 4.68
C LEU A 157 -4.70 3.99 6.08
N GLY A 158 -3.58 4.23 6.76
CA GLY A 158 -3.48 4.99 8.00
C GLY A 158 -3.97 4.28 9.27
N ASP A 159 -4.22 2.97 9.22
CA ASP A 159 -4.72 2.20 10.37
C ASP A 159 -3.59 1.41 11.04
N GLY A 160 -2.89 2.06 11.96
CA GLY A 160 -1.77 1.46 12.70
C GLY A 160 -2.19 0.30 13.62
N GLU A 161 -3.41 0.32 14.16
CA GLU A 161 -3.91 -0.78 15.00
C GLU A 161 -4.08 -2.07 14.19
N LYS A 162 -4.71 -1.98 13.01
CA LYS A 162 -4.86 -3.14 12.14
C LYS A 162 -3.53 -3.60 11.56
N ALA A 163 -2.64 -2.66 11.18
CA ALA A 163 -1.29 -3.00 10.75
C ALA A 163 -0.53 -3.78 11.84
N GLY A 164 -0.53 -3.28 13.09
CA GLY A 164 0.06 -3.97 14.24
C GLY A 164 -0.58 -5.33 14.54
N MET A 165 -1.87 -5.46 14.29
CA MET A 165 -2.59 -6.75 14.41
C MET A 165 -2.08 -7.77 13.37
N MET A 166 -1.79 -7.36 12.14
CA MET A 166 -1.22 -8.24 11.11
C MET A 166 0.17 -8.78 11.50
N ILE A 167 0.99 -7.95 12.15
CA ILE A 167 2.28 -8.41 12.70
C ILE A 167 2.05 -9.50 13.74
N ARG A 168 1.15 -9.27 14.71
CA ARG A 168 0.80 -10.30 15.70
C ARG A 168 0.27 -11.57 15.07
N GLY A 169 -0.56 -11.46 14.00
CA GLY A 169 -1.08 -12.59 13.27
C GLY A 169 0.02 -13.45 12.65
N LEU A 170 1.00 -12.84 12.00
CA LEU A 170 2.15 -13.54 11.45
C LEU A 170 2.92 -14.29 12.54
N LEU A 171 3.23 -13.61 13.66
CA LEU A 171 3.99 -14.19 14.76
C LEU A 171 3.24 -15.35 15.44
N THR A 172 1.91 -15.22 15.59
CA THR A 172 1.10 -16.21 16.31
C THR A 172 0.80 -17.46 15.46
N TYR A 173 0.51 -17.28 14.17
CA TYR A 173 -0.04 -18.36 13.36
C TYR A 173 0.92 -18.94 12.33
N ASN A 174 1.89 -18.16 11.89
CA ASN A 174 2.70 -18.53 10.74
C ASN A 174 4.23 -18.36 10.96
N THR A 175 4.68 -18.23 12.21
CA THR A 175 6.10 -18.14 12.53
C THR A 175 6.54 -19.37 13.33
N LEU A 176 7.59 -20.02 12.85
CA LEU A 176 8.20 -21.20 13.49
C LEU A 176 9.23 -20.78 14.57
N PRO A 177 9.64 -21.68 15.48
CA PRO A 177 10.63 -21.34 16.52
C PRO A 177 11.97 -20.81 16.02
N ASN A 178 12.36 -21.17 14.78
CA ASN A 178 13.56 -20.66 14.11
C ASN A 178 13.32 -19.32 13.39
N LEU A 179 12.18 -18.68 13.61
CA LEU A 179 11.71 -17.44 13.01
C LEU A 179 11.42 -17.52 11.50
N PHE A 180 11.44 -18.68 10.88
CA PHE A 180 10.96 -18.85 9.53
C PHE A 180 9.45 -18.81 9.49
N THR A 181 8.90 -18.19 8.45
CA THR A 181 7.46 -18.15 8.25
C THR A 181 6.99 -19.36 7.46
N SER A 182 5.78 -19.83 7.76
CA SER A 182 5.19 -21.02 7.13
C SER A 182 3.91 -20.70 6.39
N HIS A 183 3.83 -21.25 5.17
CA HIS A 183 2.61 -21.19 4.36
C HIS A 183 1.71 -22.44 4.52
N PRO A 184 2.16 -23.72 4.71
CA PRO A 184 3.37 -24.44 4.38
C PRO A 184 3.54 -24.68 2.87
N PRO A 185 4.80 -24.92 2.34
CA PRO A 185 6.07 -24.89 3.09
C PRO A 185 6.51 -23.47 3.47
N PHE A 186 7.79 -23.31 3.89
CA PHE A 186 8.41 -22.01 4.13
C PHE A 186 8.31 -21.10 2.90
N GLN A 187 7.93 -19.85 3.13
CA GLN A 187 7.94 -18.80 2.13
C GLN A 187 8.64 -17.56 2.69
N MET A 188 9.67 -17.13 1.99
CA MET A 188 10.48 -15.95 2.32
C MET A 188 9.65 -14.65 2.31
N ASP A 189 8.57 -14.63 1.54
CA ASP A 189 7.61 -13.53 1.42
C ASP A 189 7.12 -13.03 2.78
N GLY A 190 6.82 -13.95 3.70
CA GLY A 190 6.39 -13.59 5.05
C GLY A 190 7.49 -12.86 5.83
N ASN A 191 8.72 -13.36 5.78
CA ASN A 191 9.86 -12.79 6.49
C ASN A 191 10.27 -11.41 5.92
N PHE A 192 10.43 -11.31 4.61
CA PHE A 192 10.85 -10.04 3.99
C PHE A 192 9.73 -9.03 3.94
N GLY A 193 8.51 -9.49 3.61
CA GLY A 193 7.36 -8.61 3.53
C GLY A 193 7.05 -7.90 4.84
N ILE A 194 7.19 -8.57 6.00
CA ILE A 194 6.89 -7.93 7.28
C ILE A 194 7.88 -6.81 7.63
N SER A 195 9.16 -6.95 7.25
CA SER A 195 10.14 -5.89 7.45
C SER A 195 9.80 -4.64 6.63
N GLY A 196 9.40 -4.83 5.36
CA GLY A 196 8.90 -3.75 4.50
C GLY A 196 7.62 -3.12 5.03
N ALA A 197 6.68 -3.93 5.52
CA ALA A 197 5.41 -3.43 6.07
C ALA A 197 5.62 -2.61 7.37
N ILE A 198 6.54 -3.02 8.24
CA ILE A 198 6.92 -2.23 9.42
C ILE A 198 7.53 -0.89 8.99
N ALA A 199 8.37 -0.87 7.96
CA ALA A 199 8.90 0.38 7.42
C ALA A 199 7.78 1.31 6.93
N GLU A 200 6.76 0.78 6.24
CA GLU A 200 5.57 1.55 5.80
C GLU A 200 4.74 2.10 6.98
N MET A 201 4.74 1.45 8.12
CA MET A 201 4.08 1.97 9.34
C MET A 201 4.81 3.19 9.91
N LEU A 202 6.13 3.28 9.72
CA LEU A 202 6.99 4.29 10.31
C LEU A 202 7.32 5.45 9.37
N LEU A 203 7.46 5.16 8.07
CA LEU A 203 7.87 6.12 7.05
C LEU A 203 7.21 5.80 5.71
N GLN A 204 6.57 6.79 5.09
CA GLN A 204 6.07 6.69 3.72
C GLN A 204 6.59 7.85 2.87
N SER A 205 6.82 7.60 1.56
CA SER A 205 7.33 8.62 0.64
C SER A 205 6.83 8.47 -0.80
N GLN A 206 5.78 7.68 -1.03
CA GLN A 206 5.28 7.35 -2.37
C GLN A 206 4.37 8.43 -2.99
N ALA A 207 3.78 9.31 -2.15
CA ALA A 207 2.79 10.30 -2.58
C ALA A 207 3.37 11.72 -2.75
N GLY A 208 4.64 11.84 -3.17
CA GLY A 208 5.30 13.12 -3.38
C GLY A 208 5.59 13.93 -2.11
N GLU A 209 5.43 13.31 -0.95
CA GLU A 209 5.79 13.86 0.36
C GLU A 209 6.44 12.77 1.22
N ILE A 210 7.28 13.16 2.18
CA ILE A 210 7.74 12.25 3.24
C ILE A 210 6.75 12.35 4.39
N GLN A 211 6.20 11.22 4.83
CA GLN A 211 5.29 11.16 5.96
C GLN A 211 5.92 10.35 7.11
N LEU A 212 6.04 10.97 8.28
CA LEU A 212 6.58 10.35 9.48
C LEU A 212 5.45 9.80 10.36
N LEU A 213 5.61 8.56 10.82
CA LEU A 213 4.68 7.82 11.67
C LEU A 213 3.24 7.77 11.14
N PRO A 214 3.04 7.40 9.86
CA PRO A 214 1.70 7.40 9.25
C PRO A 214 0.74 6.42 9.92
N ALA A 215 1.24 5.32 10.50
CA ALA A 215 0.39 4.23 10.99
C ALA A 215 1.04 3.45 12.16
N ILE A 216 1.41 4.11 13.24
CA ILE A 216 1.90 3.41 14.42
C ILE A 216 0.74 2.96 15.33
N PRO A 217 0.78 1.73 15.87
CA PRO A 217 -0.19 1.28 16.86
C PRO A 217 0.07 1.92 18.23
N LYS A 218 -0.94 1.96 19.08
CA LYS A 218 -0.86 2.59 20.41
C LYS A 218 0.26 2.04 21.29
N ASN A 219 0.53 0.73 21.21
CA ASN A 219 1.60 0.10 21.99
C ASN A 219 3.02 0.49 21.53
N TRP A 220 3.18 1.11 20.35
CA TRP A 220 4.46 1.68 19.91
C TRP A 220 4.52 3.20 20.14
N ALA A 221 3.43 3.81 20.60
CA ALA A 221 3.32 5.26 20.71
C ALA A 221 4.09 5.83 21.89
N THR A 222 4.37 5.06 22.95
CA THR A 222 5.00 5.56 24.19
C THR A 222 6.29 6.30 23.87
N GLU A 223 7.25 5.63 23.26
CA GLU A 223 8.47 6.22 22.74
C GLU A 223 9.10 5.30 21.68
N GLY A 224 9.93 5.89 20.82
CA GLY A 224 10.71 5.12 19.86
C GLY A 224 11.55 6.00 18.96
N ALA A 225 12.38 5.34 18.16
CA ALA A 225 13.23 5.99 17.16
C ALA A 225 13.54 5.04 16.00
N PHE A 226 13.81 5.62 14.85
CA PHE A 226 14.49 4.93 13.75
C PHE A 226 15.57 5.83 13.16
N TYR A 227 16.58 5.23 12.56
CA TYR A 227 17.72 5.92 11.98
C TYR A 227 18.07 5.32 10.62
N GLY A 228 18.48 6.20 9.70
CA GLY A 228 19.02 5.79 8.41
C GLY A 228 17.97 5.24 7.43
N PHE A 229 16.67 5.41 7.68
CA PHE A 229 15.62 4.98 6.75
C PHE A 229 15.71 5.76 5.44
N LYS A 230 15.55 5.05 4.34
CA LYS A 230 15.58 5.64 3.01
C LYS A 230 14.19 6.03 2.55
N ALA A 231 14.09 7.23 1.98
CA ALA A 231 12.88 7.74 1.36
C ALA A 231 13.15 8.04 -0.13
N ARG A 232 12.09 8.07 -0.93
CA ARG A 232 12.15 8.42 -2.35
C ARG A 232 12.78 9.81 -2.52
N GLY A 233 13.53 10.01 -3.61
CA GLY A 233 14.31 11.24 -3.85
C GLY A 233 15.70 11.20 -3.23
N GLY A 234 16.20 10.04 -2.77
CA GLY A 234 17.57 9.89 -2.24
C GLY A 234 17.73 10.38 -0.80
N PHE A 235 16.62 10.62 -0.08
CA PHE A 235 16.65 11.08 1.30
C PHE A 235 16.97 9.97 2.30
N THR A 236 17.69 10.35 3.37
CA THR A 236 17.95 9.51 4.54
C THR A 236 17.34 10.17 5.76
N ILE A 237 16.55 9.42 6.53
CA ILE A 237 15.69 9.96 7.58
C ILE A 237 16.05 9.35 8.93
N ASN A 238 16.18 10.22 9.93
CA ASN A 238 16.17 9.86 11.36
C ASN A 238 14.91 10.45 11.99
N CYS A 239 14.31 9.72 12.92
CA CYS A 239 13.11 10.16 13.61
C CYS A 239 13.09 9.64 15.05
N LYS A 240 12.59 10.47 15.98
CA LYS A 240 12.24 10.05 17.35
C LYS A 240 10.85 10.53 17.69
N TRP A 241 10.13 9.75 18.48
CA TRP A 241 8.80 10.10 18.95
C TRP A 241 8.59 9.76 20.41
N VAL A 242 7.65 10.48 21.02
CA VAL A 242 7.14 10.23 22.38
C VAL A 242 5.62 10.47 22.33
N ASN A 243 4.84 9.60 22.97
CA ASN A 243 3.38 9.67 23.02
C ASN A 243 2.74 9.83 21.62
N GLY A 244 3.26 9.09 20.64
CA GLY A 244 2.77 9.09 19.25
C GLY A 244 3.06 10.36 18.45
N LYS A 245 3.83 11.30 19.01
CA LYS A 245 4.23 12.54 18.35
C LYS A 245 5.72 12.55 18.06
N VAL A 246 6.07 12.88 16.83
CA VAL A 246 7.46 13.12 16.44
C VAL A 246 7.96 14.33 17.21
N ILE A 247 9.03 14.13 17.99
CA ILE A 247 9.72 15.17 18.78
C ILE A 247 11.04 15.60 18.16
N PHE A 248 11.59 14.77 17.26
CA PHE A 248 12.84 15.03 16.57
C PHE A 248 12.84 14.31 15.21
N TYR A 249 13.38 14.98 14.21
CA TYR A 249 13.69 14.36 12.92
C TYR A 249 14.88 15.05 12.26
N GLN A 250 15.58 14.31 11.40
CA GLN A 250 16.61 14.82 10.48
C GLN A 250 16.38 14.22 9.10
N ILE A 251 16.57 15.01 8.08
CA ILE A 251 16.44 14.61 6.67
C ILE A 251 17.74 14.98 5.98
N TYR A 252 18.43 13.97 5.47
CA TYR A 252 19.68 14.13 4.75
C TYR A 252 19.51 13.80 3.29
N SER A 253 20.29 14.46 2.43
CA SER A 253 20.43 14.19 1.00
C SER A 253 21.85 14.47 0.54
N GLU A 254 22.22 14.02 -0.63
CA GLU A 254 23.56 14.30 -1.20
C GLU A 254 23.77 15.81 -1.38
N LYS A 255 22.76 16.51 -1.89
CA LYS A 255 22.69 17.95 -1.99
C LYS A 255 21.45 18.45 -1.26
N PRO A 256 21.55 19.55 -0.47
CA PRO A 256 20.37 20.10 0.20
C PRO A 256 19.25 20.42 -0.79
N GLU A 257 18.07 19.88 -0.52
CA GLU A 257 16.88 20.00 -1.37
C GLU A 257 15.65 20.29 -0.54
N LYS A 258 14.69 21.00 -1.14
CA LYS A 258 13.38 21.20 -0.54
C LYS A 258 12.55 19.93 -0.66
N VAL A 259 11.95 19.50 0.43
CA VAL A 259 11.09 18.34 0.48
C VAL A 259 9.81 18.63 1.27
N LYS A 260 8.69 18.12 0.78
CA LYS A 260 7.42 18.15 1.50
C LYS A 260 7.45 17.10 2.60
N LEU A 261 7.22 17.54 3.82
CA LEU A 261 7.22 16.71 5.02
C LEU A 261 5.86 16.78 5.71
N ARG A 262 5.23 15.64 5.91
CA ARG A 262 4.06 15.49 6.79
C ARG A 262 4.50 14.92 8.13
N VAL A 263 4.32 15.72 9.17
CA VAL A 263 4.70 15.36 10.55
C VAL A 263 3.67 15.88 11.54
N ASN A 264 3.24 15.02 12.48
CA ASN A 264 2.21 15.33 13.47
C ASN A 264 0.92 15.91 12.85
N GLY A 265 0.50 15.38 11.71
CA GLY A 265 -0.69 15.81 10.95
C GLY A 265 -0.51 17.07 10.11
N GLN A 266 0.64 17.75 10.17
CA GLN A 266 0.90 18.98 9.42
C GLN A 266 1.82 18.74 8.23
N LEU A 267 1.44 19.28 7.07
CA LEU A 267 2.30 19.33 5.89
C LEU A 267 3.11 20.62 5.89
N LYS A 268 4.41 20.52 5.69
CA LYS A 268 5.34 21.68 5.57
C LYS A 268 6.44 21.39 4.55
N GLU A 269 7.06 22.43 4.04
CA GLU A 269 8.28 22.34 3.25
C GLU A 269 9.50 22.51 4.17
N VAL A 270 10.47 21.63 4.05
CA VAL A 270 11.73 21.68 4.80
C VAL A 270 12.92 21.52 3.87
N LEU A 271 14.06 22.07 4.26
CA LEU A 271 15.33 21.87 3.55
C LEU A 271 16.06 20.69 4.18
N SER A 272 16.50 19.73 3.35
CA SER A 272 17.35 18.63 3.84
C SER A 272 18.77 19.13 4.17
N GLU A 273 19.43 18.43 5.06
CA GLU A 273 20.83 18.63 5.39
C GLU A 273 21.72 17.82 4.43
N ARG A 274 22.94 18.28 4.22
CA ARG A 274 23.90 17.50 3.43
C ARG A 274 24.34 16.26 4.20
N LEU A 275 24.28 15.11 3.55
CA LEU A 275 24.85 13.88 4.09
C LEU A 275 26.39 14.07 4.23
N LYS A 276 26.91 13.86 5.43
CA LYS A 276 28.35 14.00 5.71
C LYS A 276 29.10 12.73 5.36
#